data_7ee469338a0dd77a410198357cfd45f6
#
_entry.id   7ee469338a0dd77a410198357cfd45f6
#
_cell.length_a   1.000
_cell.length_b   1.000
_cell.length_c   1.000
_cell.angle_alpha   90.00
_cell.angle_beta   90.00
_cell.angle_gamma   90.00
#
_symmetry.space_group_name_H-M   'P 1'
#
loop_
_entity.id
_entity.type
_entity.pdbx_description
1 polymer ?
#
loop_
_entity_poly.entity_id
_entity_poly.type
_entity_poly.pdbx_seq_one_letter_code
_entity_poly.pdbx_strand_id
1 'polypeptide(L)'
;MKSNSDDELPIARPSEYGWNISPEVFNTLKNLMLPELDCKVCTEIFIDPITTPCGHTFCKSCITRSLDHSDKCPLCRHPLTNYAFFQHHPINKPIHNLLQSFYTELYKQRQTALEHELYHNMQETPIFVCSLVFPRMPCFIHVFEPRYRLMIRRCLESRQRRFGMVLPDRNGQGYCDYGTMLEIRSIEFLPDGRSLIETIGSYRFRVIERGMRDGYHVGKIERIDDLDPEEEEELERKAIARAQLNNANPNNPRIEEPTTAELIATAREFIESLRNGSAWILQRLNSTYGEMPDSPAGFSFWVATVIPIDPFEKSKLLEI
;
A
#
# COMPACT_ATOMS: atom_id res chain seq x y z
N MET A 1 -0.35 2.43 -37.51
CA MET A 1 -0.17 1.28 -36.61
C MET A 1 0.99 0.46 -37.15
N LYS A 2 2.19 0.65 -36.61
CA LYS A 2 3.35 -0.20 -36.89
C LYS A 2 3.90 -0.58 -35.54
N SER A 3 3.86 -1.87 -35.25
CA SER A 3 4.47 -2.51 -34.10
C SER A 3 5.98 -2.37 -34.22
N ASN A 4 6.59 -1.64 -33.27
CA ASN A 4 8.02 -1.70 -33.05
C ASN A 4 8.32 -3.06 -32.38
N SER A 5 8.80 -3.99 -33.18
CA SER A 5 9.54 -5.15 -32.68
C SER A 5 10.86 -4.62 -32.13
N ASP A 6 11.06 -4.74 -30.82
CA ASP A 6 12.38 -4.58 -30.22
C ASP A 6 13.30 -5.66 -30.81
N ASP A 7 14.14 -5.26 -31.76
CA ASP A 7 15.24 -6.06 -32.27
C ASP A 7 16.26 -6.25 -31.13
N GLU A 8 16.11 -7.30 -30.33
CA GLU A 8 17.20 -7.83 -29.51
C GLU A 8 18.32 -8.28 -30.46
N LEU A 9 19.36 -7.45 -30.56
CA LEU A 9 20.58 -7.84 -31.25
C LEU A 9 21.15 -9.10 -30.58
N PRO A 10 21.41 -10.18 -31.32
CA PRO A 10 21.98 -11.39 -30.77
C PRO A 10 23.35 -11.08 -30.17
N ILE A 11 23.54 -11.41 -28.90
CA ILE A 11 24.81 -11.21 -28.20
C ILE A 11 25.81 -12.20 -28.80
N ALA A 12 26.65 -11.66 -29.67
CA ALA A 12 27.72 -12.45 -30.34
C ALA A 12 28.70 -13.00 -29.32
N ARG A 13 28.99 -14.27 -29.40
CA ARG A 13 30.01 -14.92 -28.54
C ARG A 13 31.41 -14.40 -28.93
N PRO A 14 32.40 -14.32 -27.99
CA PRO A 14 33.73 -13.79 -28.25
C PRO A 14 34.46 -14.41 -29.47
N SER A 15 34.10 -15.62 -29.84
CA SER A 15 34.65 -16.33 -31.02
C SER A 15 34.21 -15.71 -32.34
N GLU A 16 33.13 -14.91 -32.41
CA GLU A 16 32.63 -14.33 -33.67
C GLU A 16 33.41 -13.09 -34.09
N TYR A 17 34.15 -12.44 -33.19
CA TYR A 17 34.95 -11.25 -33.46
C TYR A 17 36.47 -11.55 -33.67
N GLY A 18 36.86 -12.85 -33.79
CA GLY A 18 38.25 -13.21 -34.04
C GLY A 18 39.23 -12.96 -32.89
N TRP A 19 38.77 -12.69 -31.69
CA TRP A 19 39.61 -12.51 -30.52
C TRP A 19 39.84 -13.85 -29.85
N ASN A 20 41.04 -14.43 -30.06
CA ASN A 20 41.49 -15.67 -29.43
C ASN A 20 41.96 -15.39 -27.99
N ILE A 21 41.04 -15.08 -27.09
CA ILE A 21 41.34 -14.91 -25.66
C ILE A 21 41.29 -16.30 -25.00
N SER A 22 42.37 -16.70 -24.34
CA SER A 22 42.37 -17.97 -23.62
C SER A 22 41.33 -17.96 -22.50
N PRO A 23 40.69 -19.09 -22.18
CA PRO A 23 39.73 -19.21 -21.10
C PRO A 23 40.24 -18.69 -19.74
N GLU A 24 41.55 -18.88 -19.50
CA GLU A 24 42.23 -18.41 -18.28
C GLU A 24 42.25 -16.88 -18.17
N VAL A 25 42.64 -16.19 -19.26
CA VAL A 25 42.66 -14.74 -19.34
C VAL A 25 41.25 -14.18 -19.22
N PHE A 26 40.27 -14.82 -19.85
CA PHE A 26 38.88 -14.46 -19.78
C PHE A 26 38.35 -14.56 -18.35
N ASN A 27 38.62 -15.66 -17.64
CA ASN A 27 38.19 -15.83 -16.24
C ASN A 27 38.90 -14.85 -15.30
N THR A 28 40.19 -14.56 -15.55
CA THR A 28 40.93 -13.56 -14.79
C THR A 28 40.30 -12.16 -14.95
N LEU A 29 39.96 -11.78 -16.17
CA LEU A 29 39.27 -10.51 -16.47
C LEU A 29 37.89 -10.43 -15.76
N LYS A 30 37.09 -11.48 -15.83
CA LYS A 30 35.83 -11.57 -15.11
C LYS A 30 36.01 -11.33 -13.60
N ASN A 31 36.98 -11.99 -12.99
CA ASN A 31 37.23 -11.88 -11.57
C ASN A 31 37.69 -10.46 -11.15
N LEU A 32 38.48 -9.81 -12.01
CA LEU A 32 38.94 -8.44 -11.79
C LEU A 32 37.82 -7.40 -11.95
N MET A 33 36.87 -7.64 -12.85
CA MET A 33 35.77 -6.70 -13.14
C MET A 33 34.62 -6.82 -12.13
N LEU A 34 34.42 -7.98 -11.52
CA LEU A 34 33.27 -8.25 -10.66
C LEU A 34 33.11 -7.23 -9.51
N PRO A 35 34.17 -6.86 -8.77
CA PRO A 35 34.05 -5.87 -7.68
C PRO A 35 33.60 -4.46 -8.13
N GLU A 36 33.80 -4.12 -9.41
CA GLU A 36 33.39 -2.85 -10.01
C GLU A 36 31.92 -2.86 -10.47
N LEU A 37 31.32 -4.06 -10.52
CA LEU A 37 29.93 -4.26 -10.90
C LEU A 37 28.98 -4.41 -9.69
N ASP A 38 29.49 -4.14 -8.49
CA ASP A 38 28.73 -4.19 -7.25
C ASP A 38 28.15 -2.82 -6.88
N CYS A 39 26.87 -2.81 -6.54
CA CYS A 39 26.21 -1.64 -6.01
C CYS A 39 26.71 -1.34 -4.58
N LYS A 40 27.29 -0.18 -4.36
CA LYS A 40 27.84 0.22 -3.03
C LYS A 40 26.76 0.53 -1.99
N VAL A 41 25.47 0.45 -2.34
CA VAL A 41 24.35 0.61 -1.40
C VAL A 41 23.88 -0.74 -0.86
N CYS A 42 23.65 -1.73 -1.75
CA CYS A 42 23.22 -3.07 -1.32
C CYS A 42 24.36 -4.09 -1.26
N THR A 43 25.57 -3.72 -1.68
CA THR A 43 26.79 -4.59 -1.73
C THR A 43 26.67 -5.83 -2.60
N GLU A 44 25.74 -5.80 -3.54
CA GLU A 44 25.44 -6.88 -4.47
C GLU A 44 25.63 -6.42 -5.92
N ILE A 45 25.71 -7.38 -6.84
CA ILE A 45 25.77 -7.10 -8.28
C ILE A 45 24.60 -6.21 -8.73
N PHE A 46 24.84 -5.28 -9.64
CA PHE A 46 23.81 -4.35 -10.09
C PHE A 46 22.61 -5.06 -10.70
N ILE A 47 21.40 -4.62 -10.28
CA ILE A 47 20.14 -4.89 -10.98
C ILE A 47 19.59 -3.55 -11.48
N ASP A 48 19.22 -3.50 -12.76
CA ASP A 48 18.75 -2.27 -13.42
C ASP A 48 19.68 -1.08 -13.15
N PRO A 49 20.94 -1.14 -13.57
CA PRO A 49 21.94 -0.15 -13.22
C PRO A 49 21.57 1.25 -13.74
N ILE A 50 21.63 2.25 -12.86
CA ILE A 50 21.49 3.67 -13.21
C ILE A 50 22.77 4.40 -12.85
N THR A 51 23.29 5.15 -13.80
CA THR A 51 24.45 6.03 -13.58
C THR A 51 23.97 7.46 -13.34
N THR A 52 24.37 8.01 -12.21
CA THR A 52 24.05 9.39 -11.80
C THR A 52 24.87 10.43 -12.59
N PRO A 53 24.46 11.71 -12.63
CA PRO A 53 25.22 12.77 -13.30
C PRO A 53 26.66 12.95 -12.78
N CYS A 54 26.93 12.55 -11.54
CA CYS A 54 28.29 12.55 -10.96
C CYS A 54 29.11 11.30 -11.29
N GLY A 55 28.62 10.41 -12.18
CA GLY A 55 29.35 9.26 -12.68
C GLY A 55 29.25 7.98 -11.84
N HIS A 56 28.54 7.98 -10.72
CA HIS A 56 28.38 6.81 -9.87
C HIS A 56 27.18 5.97 -10.30
N THR A 57 27.34 4.64 -10.27
CA THR A 57 26.30 3.70 -10.69
C THR A 57 25.73 2.96 -9.47
N PHE A 58 24.42 2.75 -9.49
CA PHE A 58 23.65 2.06 -8.45
C PHE A 58 22.55 1.21 -9.08
N CYS A 59 22.03 0.24 -8.36
CA CYS A 59 20.73 -0.35 -8.72
C CYS A 59 19.65 0.74 -8.73
N LYS A 60 18.69 0.65 -9.64
CA LYS A 60 17.57 1.60 -9.72
C LYS A 60 16.80 1.71 -8.39
N SER A 61 16.50 0.57 -7.78
CA SER A 61 15.84 0.52 -6.47
C SER A 61 16.67 1.15 -5.35
N CYS A 62 18.00 0.96 -5.38
CA CYS A 62 18.90 1.51 -4.36
C CYS A 62 18.98 3.04 -4.43
N ILE A 63 19.17 3.62 -5.61
CA ILE A 63 19.26 5.08 -5.75
C ILE A 63 17.92 5.75 -5.44
N THR A 64 16.80 5.20 -5.90
CA THR A 64 15.47 5.76 -5.59
C THR A 64 15.17 5.72 -4.10
N ARG A 65 15.55 4.63 -3.40
CA ARG A 65 15.42 4.52 -1.94
C ARG A 65 16.32 5.52 -1.20
N SER A 66 17.55 5.74 -1.67
CA SER A 66 18.46 6.72 -1.08
C SER A 66 17.92 8.14 -1.20
N LEU A 67 17.26 8.46 -2.32
CA LEU A 67 16.63 9.77 -2.56
C LEU A 67 15.40 10.03 -1.68
N ASP A 68 14.81 9.03 -1.04
CA ASP A 68 13.79 9.25 -0.01
C ASP A 68 14.35 9.94 1.25
N HIS A 69 15.64 9.77 1.51
CA HIS A 69 16.31 10.25 2.70
C HIS A 69 17.21 11.47 2.43
N SER A 70 17.78 11.57 1.24
CA SER A 70 18.73 12.63 0.89
C SER A 70 18.76 12.85 -0.62
N ASP A 71 18.82 14.12 -1.04
CA ASP A 71 18.99 14.56 -2.43
C ASP A 71 20.46 14.49 -2.92
N LYS A 72 21.32 13.72 -2.23
CA LYS A 72 22.74 13.63 -2.52
C LYS A 72 23.14 12.22 -2.95
N CYS A 73 24.18 12.16 -3.79
CA CYS A 73 24.78 10.89 -4.18
C CYS A 73 25.27 10.11 -2.95
N PRO A 74 24.90 8.83 -2.77
CA PRO A 74 25.35 8.02 -1.63
C PRO A 74 26.87 7.88 -1.51
N LEU A 75 27.62 7.99 -2.62
CA LEU A 75 29.09 7.85 -2.63
C LEU A 75 29.82 9.18 -2.47
N CYS A 76 29.53 10.16 -3.31
CA CYS A 76 30.31 11.42 -3.33
C CYS A 76 29.57 12.63 -2.76
N ARG A 77 28.33 12.48 -2.33
CA ARG A 77 27.48 13.54 -1.77
C ARG A 77 27.18 14.71 -2.73
N HIS A 78 27.48 14.53 -4.03
CA HIS A 78 27.11 15.53 -5.04
C HIS A 78 25.59 15.66 -5.10
N PRO A 79 25.02 16.88 -5.18
CA PRO A 79 23.59 17.07 -5.32
C PRO A 79 23.08 16.35 -6.57
N LEU A 80 21.99 15.62 -6.42
CA LEU A 80 21.33 14.89 -7.50
C LEU A 80 20.05 15.60 -7.89
N THR A 81 19.56 15.30 -9.09
CA THR A 81 18.22 15.68 -9.52
C THR A 81 17.16 15.00 -8.65
N ASN A 82 15.93 15.50 -8.76
CA ASN A 82 14.82 15.03 -7.94
C ASN A 82 14.47 13.55 -8.18
N TYR A 83 13.69 12.98 -7.28
CA TYR A 83 13.20 11.60 -7.34
C TYR A 83 12.51 11.25 -8.67
N ALA A 84 11.65 12.14 -9.19
CA ALA A 84 10.91 11.91 -10.43
C ALA A 84 11.83 11.68 -11.64
N PHE A 85 12.97 12.34 -11.69
CA PHE A 85 13.98 12.12 -12.73
C PHE A 85 14.46 10.66 -12.74
N PHE A 86 14.83 10.12 -11.57
CA PHE A 86 15.36 8.76 -11.47
C PHE A 86 14.28 7.67 -11.64
N GLN A 87 13.03 7.96 -11.31
CA GLN A 87 11.92 7.04 -11.54
C GLN A 87 11.75 6.68 -13.01
N HIS A 88 11.90 7.67 -13.90
CA HIS A 88 11.74 7.50 -15.35
C HIS A 88 13.08 7.38 -16.10
N HIS A 89 14.20 7.49 -15.38
CA HIS A 89 15.52 7.42 -16.00
C HIS A 89 15.77 6.03 -16.58
N PRO A 90 16.27 5.94 -17.84
CA PRO A 90 16.62 4.68 -18.45
C PRO A 90 17.78 4.01 -17.73
N ILE A 91 17.82 2.68 -17.77
CA ILE A 91 18.95 1.90 -17.26
C ILE A 91 20.22 2.13 -18.12
N ASN A 92 21.37 1.96 -17.52
CA ASN A 92 22.66 1.94 -18.22
C ASN A 92 22.78 0.63 -19.02
N LYS A 93 22.35 0.66 -20.29
CA LYS A 93 22.31 -0.52 -21.17
C LYS A 93 23.68 -1.22 -21.31
N PRO A 94 24.84 -0.52 -21.53
CA PRO A 94 26.13 -1.17 -21.58
C PRO A 94 26.43 -2.02 -20.35
N ILE A 95 26.26 -1.49 -19.14
CA ILE A 95 26.51 -2.25 -17.90
C ILE A 95 25.50 -3.39 -17.77
N HIS A 96 24.23 -3.16 -18.05
CA HIS A 96 23.18 -4.18 -18.01
C HIS A 96 23.50 -5.35 -18.96
N ASN A 97 23.84 -5.06 -20.22
CA ASN A 97 24.19 -6.08 -21.20
C ASN A 97 25.45 -6.85 -20.81
N LEU A 98 26.47 -6.17 -20.26
CA LEU A 98 27.67 -6.80 -19.75
C LEU A 98 27.35 -7.80 -18.62
N LEU A 99 26.51 -7.41 -17.68
CA LEU A 99 26.05 -8.27 -16.58
C LEU A 99 25.31 -9.51 -17.08
N GLN A 100 24.38 -9.33 -18.00
CA GLN A 100 23.62 -10.43 -18.58
C GLN A 100 24.48 -11.39 -19.40
N SER A 101 25.49 -10.89 -20.12
CA SER A 101 26.34 -11.68 -21.00
C SER A 101 27.45 -12.43 -20.25
N PHE A 102 28.10 -11.75 -19.31
CA PHE A 102 29.33 -12.32 -18.67
C PHE A 102 29.06 -12.93 -17.30
N TYR A 103 27.97 -12.49 -16.60
CA TYR A 103 27.62 -12.93 -15.25
C TYR A 103 26.20 -13.48 -15.18
N THR A 104 25.74 -14.12 -16.25
CA THR A 104 24.36 -14.58 -16.45
C THR A 104 23.81 -15.33 -15.24
N GLU A 105 24.56 -16.30 -14.70
CA GLU A 105 24.08 -17.09 -13.56
C GLU A 105 23.97 -16.27 -12.27
N LEU A 106 24.97 -15.41 -12.00
CA LEU A 106 24.97 -14.55 -10.82
C LEU A 106 23.84 -13.50 -10.92
N TYR A 107 23.62 -12.93 -12.11
CA TYR A 107 22.54 -12.00 -12.37
C TYR A 107 21.17 -12.64 -12.17
N LYS A 108 20.95 -13.86 -12.72
CA LYS A 108 19.72 -14.62 -12.53
C LYS A 108 19.48 -14.99 -11.07
N GLN A 109 20.50 -15.47 -10.37
CA GLN A 109 20.41 -15.79 -8.94
C GLN A 109 19.96 -14.56 -8.13
N ARG A 110 20.56 -13.39 -8.40
CA ARG A 110 20.18 -12.14 -7.72
C ARG A 110 18.77 -11.69 -8.08
N GLN A 111 18.37 -11.81 -9.35
CA GLN A 111 17.02 -11.52 -9.81
C GLN A 111 15.99 -12.43 -9.11
N THR A 112 16.24 -13.74 -9.09
CA THR A 112 15.36 -14.71 -8.42
C THR A 112 15.28 -14.45 -6.90
N ALA A 113 16.40 -14.09 -6.26
CA ALA A 113 16.41 -13.73 -4.85
C ALA A 113 15.53 -12.49 -4.56
N LEU A 114 15.60 -11.46 -5.42
CA LEU A 114 14.74 -10.28 -5.32
C LEU A 114 13.25 -10.61 -5.57
N GLU A 115 12.96 -11.46 -6.55
CA GLU A 115 11.60 -11.93 -6.82
C GLU A 115 11.05 -12.74 -5.65
N HIS A 116 11.87 -13.60 -5.05
CA HIS A 116 11.50 -14.38 -3.86
C HIS A 116 11.28 -13.47 -2.63
N GLU A 117 12.12 -12.46 -2.44
CA GLU A 117 11.95 -11.45 -1.42
C GLU A 117 10.64 -10.67 -1.61
N LEU A 118 10.32 -10.29 -2.84
CA LEU A 118 9.05 -9.65 -3.19
C LEU A 118 7.86 -10.60 -2.92
N TYR A 119 7.96 -11.87 -3.29
CA TYR A 119 6.90 -12.86 -3.05
C TYR A 119 6.66 -13.08 -1.55
N HIS A 120 7.71 -13.23 -0.76
CA HIS A 120 7.60 -13.34 0.70
C HIS A 120 6.99 -12.07 1.32
N ASN A 121 7.29 -10.92 0.72
CA ASN A 121 6.70 -9.63 1.09
C ASN A 121 5.19 -9.54 0.82
N MET A 122 4.66 -10.34 -0.12
CA MET A 122 3.23 -10.38 -0.45
C MET A 122 2.37 -11.16 0.56
N GLN A 123 2.97 -12.00 1.41
CA GLN A 123 2.25 -12.74 2.44
C GLN A 123 1.86 -11.90 3.65
N GLU A 124 2.56 -10.80 3.87
CA GLU A 124 2.25 -9.86 4.95
C GLU A 124 1.60 -8.60 4.38
N THR A 125 0.54 -8.17 5.03
CA THR A 125 -0.16 -6.94 4.65
C THR A 125 0.63 -5.72 5.11
N PRO A 126 0.99 -4.78 4.22
CA PRO A 126 1.54 -3.49 4.63
C PRO A 126 0.52 -2.71 5.44
N ILE A 127 0.93 -2.15 6.59
CA ILE A 127 0.07 -1.42 7.51
C ILE A 127 0.49 0.05 7.56
N PHE A 128 -0.43 0.94 7.24
CA PHE A 128 -0.30 2.38 7.36
C PHE A 128 -0.97 2.84 8.66
N VAL A 129 -0.19 3.30 9.63
CA VAL A 129 -0.71 3.79 10.91
C VAL A 129 -0.99 5.28 10.78
N CYS A 130 -2.26 5.67 10.71
CA CYS A 130 -2.64 7.08 10.51
C CYS A 130 -4.02 7.42 11.07
N SER A 131 -5.09 6.96 10.44
CA SER A 131 -6.45 7.40 10.73
C SER A 131 -7.47 6.27 10.62
N LEU A 132 -8.68 6.53 11.10
CA LEU A 132 -9.82 5.64 10.90
C LEU A 132 -10.43 5.88 9.52
N VAL A 133 -10.62 4.80 8.79
CA VAL A 133 -11.36 4.77 7.52
C VAL A 133 -12.37 3.62 7.58
N PHE A 134 -13.55 3.80 7.04
CA PHE A 134 -14.55 2.74 6.93
C PHE A 134 -14.61 2.16 5.51
N PRO A 135 -15.13 0.93 5.34
CA PRO A 135 -15.39 0.37 4.03
C PRO A 135 -16.24 1.30 3.15
N ARG A 136 -15.98 1.30 1.84
CA ARG A 136 -16.63 2.14 0.82
C ARG A 136 -16.37 3.65 0.93
N MET A 137 -15.66 4.10 1.98
CA MET A 137 -15.36 5.52 2.16
C MET A 137 -14.08 5.90 1.43
N PRO A 138 -14.07 7.05 0.72
CA PRO A 138 -12.86 7.58 0.10
C PRO A 138 -11.90 8.10 1.19
N CYS A 139 -10.60 7.96 0.93
CA CYS A 139 -9.56 8.49 1.79
C CYS A 139 -8.42 9.06 0.95
N PHE A 140 -8.10 10.33 1.17
CA PHE A 140 -7.01 11.03 0.50
C PHE A 140 -5.82 11.13 1.44
N ILE A 141 -4.66 10.66 0.97
CA ILE A 141 -3.46 10.53 1.80
C ILE A 141 -2.32 11.27 1.13
N HIS A 142 -1.65 12.15 1.90
CA HIS A 142 -0.38 12.75 1.51
C HIS A 142 0.76 11.96 2.15
N VAL A 143 1.48 11.21 1.33
CA VAL A 143 2.60 10.37 1.77
C VAL A 143 3.90 11.14 1.64
N PHE A 144 4.52 11.47 2.77
CA PHE A 144 5.75 12.25 2.84
C PHE A 144 6.89 11.51 3.56
N GLU A 145 6.58 10.64 4.51
CA GLU A 145 7.58 9.89 5.27
C GLU A 145 8.29 8.85 4.39
N PRO A 146 9.64 8.76 4.41
CA PRO A 146 10.42 7.82 3.59
C PRO A 146 9.96 6.35 3.69
N ARG A 147 9.63 5.90 4.91
CA ARG A 147 9.14 4.53 5.15
C ARG A 147 7.83 4.24 4.40
N TYR A 148 6.90 5.18 4.40
CA TYR A 148 5.62 5.02 3.70
C TYR A 148 5.76 5.24 2.19
N ARG A 149 6.69 6.07 1.72
CA ARG A 149 7.01 6.17 0.28
C ARG A 149 7.47 4.81 -0.26
N LEU A 150 8.37 4.13 0.48
CA LEU A 150 8.83 2.79 0.14
C LEU A 150 7.68 1.76 0.16
N MET A 151 6.84 1.80 1.20
CA MET A 151 5.68 0.93 1.33
C MET A 151 4.74 1.05 0.12
N ILE A 152 4.37 2.27 -0.26
CA ILE A 152 3.46 2.52 -1.39
C ILE A 152 4.06 2.05 -2.70
N ARG A 153 5.36 2.28 -2.97
CA ARG A 153 6.02 1.74 -4.17
C ARG A 153 5.89 0.21 -4.24
N ARG A 154 6.17 -0.48 -3.15
CA ARG A 154 6.01 -1.94 -3.07
C ARG A 154 4.56 -2.39 -3.31
N CYS A 155 3.58 -1.67 -2.80
CA CYS A 155 2.17 -1.95 -3.08
C CYS A 155 1.85 -1.84 -4.58
N LEU A 156 2.44 -0.88 -5.28
CA LEU A 156 2.24 -0.71 -6.72
C LEU A 156 2.97 -1.80 -7.54
N GLU A 157 4.19 -2.15 -7.14
CA GLU A 157 5.02 -3.19 -7.78
C GLU A 157 4.42 -4.59 -7.59
N SER A 158 3.84 -4.86 -6.42
CA SER A 158 3.20 -6.15 -6.09
C SER A 158 1.89 -6.41 -6.82
N ARG A 159 1.40 -5.50 -7.66
CA ARG A 159 0.10 -5.55 -8.36
C ARG A 159 -1.14 -5.62 -7.45
N GLN A 160 -0.98 -5.71 -6.13
CA GLN A 160 -2.12 -5.75 -5.21
C GLN A 160 -2.75 -4.38 -5.00
N ARG A 161 -1.98 -3.30 -5.15
CA ARG A 161 -2.41 -1.90 -5.04
C ARG A 161 -3.26 -1.62 -3.81
N ARG A 162 -2.94 -2.26 -2.69
CA ARG A 162 -3.70 -2.16 -1.44
C ARG A 162 -2.79 -2.22 -0.21
N PHE A 163 -3.25 -1.64 0.88
CA PHE A 163 -2.61 -1.67 2.19
C PHE A 163 -3.65 -1.48 3.30
N GLY A 164 -3.35 -1.95 4.51
CA GLY A 164 -4.22 -1.76 5.67
C GLY A 164 -4.04 -0.38 6.29
N MET A 165 -5.13 0.29 6.64
CA MET A 165 -5.14 1.52 7.43
C MET A 165 -5.63 1.20 8.83
N VAL A 166 -4.87 1.65 9.85
CA VAL A 166 -5.21 1.49 11.26
C VAL A 166 -5.00 2.78 12.03
N LEU A 167 -5.74 2.95 13.13
CA LEU A 167 -5.47 4.03 14.07
C LEU A 167 -4.19 3.75 14.88
N PRO A 168 -3.40 4.78 15.22
CA PRO A 168 -2.39 4.66 16.25
C PRO A 168 -3.05 4.29 17.59
N ASP A 169 -2.35 3.56 18.45
CA ASP A 169 -2.81 3.29 19.81
C ASP A 169 -2.92 4.60 20.62
N ARG A 170 -3.83 4.65 21.57
CA ARG A 170 -4.01 5.82 22.48
C ARG A 170 -2.72 6.22 23.20
N ASN A 171 -1.86 5.26 23.50
CA ASN A 171 -0.58 5.50 24.17
C ASN A 171 0.55 5.91 23.20
N GLY A 172 0.32 5.91 21.89
CA GLY A 172 1.31 6.24 20.87
C GLY A 172 2.45 5.21 20.71
N GLN A 173 2.33 4.04 21.35
CA GLN A 173 3.36 2.99 21.31
C GLN A 173 3.10 1.88 20.31
N GLY A 174 1.98 1.95 19.59
CA GLY A 174 1.56 0.93 18.63
C GLY A 174 0.40 1.39 17.76
N TYR A 175 -0.46 0.46 17.39
CA TYR A 175 -1.67 0.72 16.61
C TYR A 175 -2.79 -0.26 17.01
N CYS A 176 -4.04 0.10 16.67
CA CYS A 176 -5.21 -0.70 16.97
C CYS A 176 -5.22 -2.02 16.19
N ASP A 177 -5.84 -3.07 16.75
CA ASP A 177 -5.91 -4.39 16.12
C ASP A 177 -6.82 -4.42 14.90
N TYR A 178 -7.81 -3.54 14.84
CA TYR A 178 -8.79 -3.47 13.77
C TYR A 178 -8.51 -2.32 12.82
N GLY A 179 -8.72 -2.56 11.54
CA GLY A 179 -8.51 -1.57 10.49
C GLY A 179 -9.31 -1.85 9.23
N THR A 180 -9.10 -1.01 8.25
CA THR A 180 -9.74 -1.12 6.93
C THR A 180 -8.69 -1.27 5.84
N MET A 181 -8.89 -2.23 4.95
CA MET A 181 -8.07 -2.40 3.76
C MET A 181 -8.41 -1.28 2.77
N LEU A 182 -7.40 -0.53 2.34
CA LEU A 182 -7.52 0.51 1.35
C LEU A 182 -7.01 0.05 -0.01
N GLU A 183 -7.79 0.33 -1.05
CA GLU A 183 -7.39 0.14 -2.45
C GLU A 183 -6.96 1.47 -3.05
N ILE A 184 -5.79 1.48 -3.70
CA ILE A 184 -5.25 2.66 -4.37
C ILE A 184 -5.98 2.84 -5.71
N ARG A 185 -6.75 3.93 -5.84
CA ARG A 185 -7.47 4.31 -7.06
C ARG A 185 -6.59 5.13 -7.98
N SER A 186 -5.99 6.17 -7.45
CA SER A 186 -5.08 7.03 -8.18
C SER A 186 -3.87 7.41 -7.32
N ILE A 187 -2.78 7.77 -7.96
CA ILE A 187 -1.58 8.26 -7.32
C ILE A 187 -0.92 9.33 -8.18
N GLU A 188 -0.56 10.43 -7.56
CA GLU A 188 0.24 11.50 -8.15
C GLU A 188 1.56 11.61 -7.41
N PHE A 189 2.68 11.43 -8.12
CA PHE A 189 4.01 11.59 -7.55
C PHE A 189 4.46 13.04 -7.69
N LEU A 190 4.89 13.61 -6.59
CA LEU A 190 5.48 14.95 -6.55
C LEU A 190 6.98 14.87 -6.89
N PRO A 191 7.58 15.98 -7.39
CA PRO A 191 8.99 16.00 -7.80
C PRO A 191 9.97 15.59 -6.69
N ASP A 192 9.63 15.83 -5.44
CA ASP A 192 10.45 15.51 -4.26
C ASP A 192 10.24 14.07 -3.72
N GLY A 193 9.47 13.24 -4.44
CA GLY A 193 9.19 11.85 -4.08
C GLY A 193 8.03 11.65 -3.11
N ARG A 194 7.39 12.72 -2.64
CA ARG A 194 6.10 12.64 -1.96
C ARG A 194 5.02 12.20 -2.93
N SER A 195 3.91 11.73 -2.43
CA SER A 195 2.77 11.38 -3.29
C SER A 195 1.44 11.75 -2.65
N LEU A 196 0.49 12.10 -3.51
CA LEU A 196 -0.92 12.25 -3.19
C LEU A 196 -1.63 11.00 -3.68
N ILE A 197 -2.35 10.33 -2.77
CA ILE A 197 -2.98 9.05 -3.06
C ILE A 197 -4.46 9.16 -2.76
N GLU A 198 -5.26 8.81 -3.76
CA GLU A 198 -6.67 8.59 -3.60
C GLU A 198 -6.93 7.10 -3.38
N THR A 199 -7.58 6.78 -2.28
CA THR A 199 -7.92 5.41 -1.90
C THR A 199 -9.39 5.27 -1.58
N ILE A 200 -9.87 4.03 -1.56
CA ILE A 200 -11.21 3.69 -1.10
C ILE A 200 -11.11 2.53 -0.10
N GLY A 201 -11.89 2.57 0.97
CA GLY A 201 -12.04 1.47 1.90
C GLY A 201 -12.69 0.26 1.22
N SER A 202 -12.08 -0.92 1.37
CA SER A 202 -12.56 -2.17 0.77
C SER A 202 -13.28 -3.04 1.81
N TYR A 203 -12.56 -3.65 2.71
CA TYR A 203 -13.10 -4.51 3.76
C TYR A 203 -12.40 -4.26 5.10
N ARG A 204 -13.03 -4.67 6.18
CA ARG A 204 -12.48 -4.63 7.53
C ARG A 204 -11.53 -5.80 7.75
N PHE A 205 -10.58 -5.62 8.65
CA PHE A 205 -9.69 -6.71 9.05
C PHE A 205 -9.27 -6.59 10.51
N ARG A 206 -8.86 -7.71 11.07
CA ARG A 206 -8.17 -7.82 12.35
C ARG A 206 -6.70 -8.18 12.12
N VAL A 207 -5.79 -7.54 12.84
CA VAL A 207 -4.37 -7.89 12.82
C VAL A 207 -4.13 -9.05 13.79
N ILE A 208 -3.62 -10.16 13.26
CA ILE A 208 -3.32 -11.37 14.04
C ILE A 208 -1.86 -11.39 14.49
N GLU A 209 -0.95 -11.06 13.58
CA GLU A 209 0.48 -10.97 13.88
C GLU A 209 1.01 -9.62 13.43
N ARG A 210 1.89 -9.03 14.24
CA ARG A 210 2.48 -7.72 13.97
C ARG A 210 3.96 -7.87 13.66
N GLY A 211 4.43 -7.13 12.67
CA GLY A 211 5.83 -7.07 12.28
C GLY A 211 6.25 -5.68 11.86
N MET A 212 7.53 -5.54 11.61
CA MET A 212 8.11 -4.34 11.01
C MET A 212 9.01 -4.72 9.84
N ARG A 213 8.96 -3.90 8.80
CA ARG A 213 9.80 -4.07 7.61
C ARG A 213 10.26 -2.70 7.12
N ASP A 214 11.55 -2.50 7.00
CA ASP A 214 12.15 -1.24 6.49
C ASP A 214 11.54 0.03 7.10
N GLY A 215 11.19 -0.02 8.40
CA GLY A 215 10.67 1.12 9.15
C GLY A 215 9.16 1.35 9.04
N TYR A 216 8.40 0.52 8.31
CA TYR A 216 6.93 0.53 8.32
C TYR A 216 6.37 -0.78 8.88
N HIS A 217 5.13 -0.73 9.36
CA HIS A 217 4.46 -1.88 9.94
C HIS A 217 3.95 -2.84 8.86
N VAL A 218 4.03 -4.13 9.15
CA VAL A 218 3.40 -5.21 8.38
C VAL A 218 2.66 -6.13 9.33
N GLY A 219 1.70 -6.89 8.83
CA GLY A 219 0.96 -7.85 9.66
C GLY A 219 0.29 -8.95 8.87
N LYS A 220 0.06 -10.08 9.52
CA LYS A 220 -0.93 -11.04 9.06
C LYS A 220 -2.28 -10.59 9.53
N ILE A 221 -3.25 -10.61 8.65
CA ILE A 221 -4.59 -10.11 8.90
C ILE A 221 -5.62 -11.21 8.68
N GLU A 222 -6.69 -11.12 9.44
CA GLU A 222 -7.92 -11.85 9.23
C GLU A 222 -8.97 -10.89 8.68
N ARG A 223 -9.58 -11.24 7.55
CA ARG A 223 -10.62 -10.43 6.93
C ARG A 223 -11.92 -10.57 7.73
N ILE A 224 -12.61 -9.45 7.90
CA ILE A 224 -13.94 -9.38 8.51
C ILE A 224 -14.90 -8.91 7.41
N ASP A 225 -15.84 -9.77 7.07
CA ASP A 225 -16.90 -9.45 6.11
C ASP A 225 -18.18 -9.11 6.86
N ASP A 226 -19.03 -8.30 6.23
CA ASP A 226 -20.37 -8.04 6.71
C ASP A 226 -21.21 -9.31 6.54
N LEU A 227 -22.24 -9.47 7.36
CA LEU A 227 -23.20 -10.58 7.24
C LEU A 227 -23.94 -10.47 5.90
N ASP A 228 -24.35 -11.63 5.39
CA ASP A 228 -25.27 -11.68 4.25
C ASP A 228 -26.62 -11.08 4.68
N PRO A 229 -27.32 -10.34 3.79
CA PRO A 229 -28.65 -9.78 4.12
C PRO A 229 -29.65 -10.77 4.70
N GLU A 230 -29.64 -12.03 4.24
CA GLU A 230 -30.49 -13.09 4.76
C GLU A 230 -30.14 -13.47 6.21
N GLU A 231 -28.85 -13.52 6.53
CA GLU A 231 -28.34 -13.79 7.89
C GLU A 231 -28.64 -12.61 8.83
N GLU A 232 -28.50 -11.37 8.35
CA GLU A 232 -28.84 -10.16 9.08
C GLU A 232 -30.32 -10.14 9.47
N GLU A 233 -31.24 -10.40 8.52
CA GLU A 233 -32.68 -10.49 8.78
C GLU A 233 -33.04 -11.60 9.77
N GLU A 234 -32.32 -12.73 9.72
CA GLU A 234 -32.56 -13.84 10.67
C GLU A 234 -32.12 -13.45 12.09
N LEU A 235 -30.99 -12.77 12.25
CA LEU A 235 -30.51 -12.28 13.54
C LEU A 235 -31.45 -11.23 14.11
N GLU A 236 -31.92 -10.29 13.29
CA GLU A 236 -32.91 -9.28 13.70
C GLU A 236 -34.21 -9.94 14.19
N ARG A 237 -34.75 -10.91 13.45
CA ARG A 237 -35.95 -11.67 13.88
C ARG A 237 -35.73 -12.39 15.21
N LYS A 238 -34.55 -12.98 15.42
CA LYS A 238 -34.20 -13.65 16.70
C LYS A 238 -34.08 -12.63 17.84
N ALA A 239 -33.52 -11.47 17.62
CA ALA A 239 -33.39 -10.42 18.62
C ALA A 239 -34.76 -9.89 19.03
N ILE A 240 -35.65 -9.58 18.09
CA ILE A 240 -37.03 -9.14 18.35
C ILE A 240 -37.81 -10.21 19.13
N ALA A 241 -37.71 -11.50 18.75
CA ALA A 241 -38.37 -12.58 19.46
C ALA A 241 -37.90 -12.72 20.91
N ARG A 242 -36.58 -12.54 21.16
CA ARG A 242 -36.04 -12.55 22.53
C ARG A 242 -36.52 -11.36 23.35
N ALA A 243 -36.55 -10.17 22.76
CA ALA A 243 -37.09 -8.99 23.43
C ALA A 243 -38.57 -9.16 23.80
N GLN A 244 -39.40 -9.71 22.91
CA GLN A 244 -40.81 -10.00 23.17
C GLN A 244 -40.98 -11.01 24.31
N LEU A 245 -40.19 -12.09 24.34
CA LEU A 245 -40.21 -13.09 25.41
C LEU A 245 -39.79 -12.49 26.76
N ASN A 246 -38.77 -11.66 26.77
CA ASN A 246 -38.31 -10.95 27.96
C ASN A 246 -39.37 -9.98 28.49
N ASN A 247 -40.01 -9.21 27.62
CA ASN A 247 -41.02 -8.23 27.95
C ASN A 247 -42.37 -8.88 28.40
N ALA A 248 -42.58 -10.13 28.06
CA ALA A 248 -43.74 -10.90 28.56
C ALA A 248 -43.61 -11.24 30.05
N ASN A 249 -42.41 -11.17 30.63
CA ASN A 249 -42.20 -11.42 32.05
C ASN A 249 -42.25 -10.09 32.85
N PRO A 250 -43.22 -9.88 33.74
CA PRO A 250 -43.37 -8.61 34.46
C PRO A 250 -42.20 -8.25 35.38
N ASN A 251 -41.38 -9.22 35.75
CA ASN A 251 -40.21 -9.04 36.63
C ASN A 251 -38.92 -8.68 35.90
N ASN A 252 -38.95 -8.68 34.59
CA ASN A 252 -37.76 -8.32 33.78
C ASN A 252 -37.82 -6.85 33.34
N PRO A 253 -36.66 -6.18 33.23
CA PRO A 253 -36.63 -4.86 32.61
C PRO A 253 -37.07 -4.95 31.14
N ARG A 254 -37.87 -4.01 30.69
CA ARG A 254 -38.28 -3.91 29.28
C ARG A 254 -37.07 -3.70 28.40
N ILE A 255 -36.93 -4.51 27.37
CA ILE A 255 -35.90 -4.38 26.33
C ILE A 255 -36.62 -3.89 25.07
N GLU A 256 -36.20 -2.74 24.58
CA GLU A 256 -36.58 -2.24 23.26
C GLU A 256 -35.44 -2.59 22.30
N GLU A 257 -35.73 -3.43 21.33
CA GLU A 257 -34.83 -3.81 20.24
C GLU A 257 -35.34 -3.12 18.96
N PRO A 258 -34.80 -1.95 18.61
CA PRO A 258 -35.21 -1.24 17.39
C PRO A 258 -34.78 -2.06 16.17
N THR A 259 -35.64 -2.08 15.16
CA THR A 259 -35.35 -2.72 13.89
C THR A 259 -34.28 -1.93 13.12
N THR A 260 -33.58 -2.62 12.21
CA THR A 260 -32.61 -1.97 11.29
C THR A 260 -33.25 -0.79 10.53
N ALA A 261 -34.51 -0.95 10.12
CA ALA A 261 -35.28 0.12 9.45
C ALA A 261 -35.52 1.33 10.36
N GLU A 262 -35.87 1.12 11.64
CA GLU A 262 -36.07 2.21 12.61
C GLU A 262 -34.76 2.93 12.93
N LEU A 263 -33.64 2.19 13.07
CA LEU A 263 -32.31 2.78 13.27
C LEU A 263 -31.89 3.64 12.07
N ILE A 264 -32.10 3.14 10.85
CA ILE A 264 -31.83 3.90 9.60
C ILE A 264 -32.71 5.17 9.56
N ALA A 265 -34.00 5.05 9.87
CA ALA A 265 -34.91 6.19 9.88
C ALA A 265 -34.45 7.26 10.88
N THR A 266 -34.08 6.86 12.10
CA THR A 266 -33.56 7.77 13.14
C THR A 266 -32.26 8.46 12.70
N ALA A 267 -31.35 7.72 12.09
CA ALA A 267 -30.10 8.29 11.58
C ALA A 267 -30.34 9.24 10.41
N ARG A 268 -31.27 8.94 9.49
CA ARG A 268 -31.68 9.83 8.39
C ARG A 268 -32.29 11.13 8.92
N GLU A 269 -33.16 11.04 9.89
CA GLU A 269 -33.77 12.20 10.53
C GLU A 269 -32.71 13.12 11.19
N PHE A 270 -31.74 12.52 11.86
CA PHE A 270 -30.58 13.24 12.40
C PHE A 270 -29.79 13.97 11.30
N ILE A 271 -29.45 13.29 10.21
CA ILE A 271 -28.72 13.91 9.07
C ILE A 271 -29.55 15.04 8.44
N GLU A 272 -30.85 14.84 8.28
CA GLU A 272 -31.73 15.89 7.77
C GLU A 272 -31.82 17.10 8.72
N SER A 273 -31.81 16.89 10.03
CA SER A 273 -31.77 17.97 11.01
C SER A 273 -30.49 18.81 10.88
N LEU A 274 -29.33 18.16 10.62
CA LEU A 274 -28.09 18.87 10.32
C LEU A 274 -28.17 19.66 9.01
N ARG A 275 -28.88 19.14 8.01
CA ARG A 275 -29.13 19.83 6.74
C ARG A 275 -29.95 21.10 6.92
N ASN A 276 -31.02 21.06 7.73
CA ASN A 276 -31.89 22.21 8.01
C ASN A 276 -31.15 23.30 8.78
N GLY A 277 -30.13 22.92 9.59
CA GLY A 277 -29.27 23.88 10.30
C GLY A 277 -28.19 24.52 9.43
N SER A 278 -27.71 23.84 8.40
CA SER A 278 -26.59 24.31 7.56
C SER A 278 -26.46 23.48 6.26
N ALA A 279 -27.18 23.90 5.22
CA ALA A 279 -27.18 23.18 3.91
C ALA A 279 -25.80 22.96 3.30
N TRP A 280 -24.83 23.84 3.56
CA TRP A 280 -23.45 23.72 3.09
C TRP A 280 -22.70 22.52 3.70
N ILE A 281 -23.08 22.08 4.90
CA ILE A 281 -22.46 20.91 5.56
C ILE A 281 -22.73 19.66 4.75
N LEU A 282 -23.96 19.41 4.34
CA LEU A 282 -24.31 18.22 3.56
C LEU A 282 -23.64 18.21 2.19
N GLN A 283 -23.60 19.38 1.53
CA GLN A 283 -22.89 19.51 0.26
C GLN A 283 -21.39 19.16 0.40
N ARG A 284 -20.77 19.61 1.49
CA ARG A 284 -19.37 19.29 1.80
C ARG A 284 -19.17 17.81 2.14
N LEU A 285 -20.11 17.22 2.89
CA LEU A 285 -20.07 15.79 3.21
C LEU A 285 -20.19 14.94 1.95
N ASN A 286 -21.16 15.24 1.09
CA ASN A 286 -21.34 14.52 -0.18
C ASN A 286 -20.15 14.70 -1.12
N SER A 287 -19.54 15.89 -1.17
CA SER A 287 -18.33 16.12 -1.99
C SER A 287 -17.10 15.39 -1.46
N THR A 288 -17.04 15.15 -0.14
CA THR A 288 -15.89 14.51 0.51
C THR A 288 -16.04 12.98 0.61
N TYR A 289 -17.23 12.49 0.97
CA TYR A 289 -17.49 11.09 1.28
C TYR A 289 -18.44 10.40 0.29
N GLY A 290 -18.90 11.10 -0.74
CA GLY A 290 -19.88 10.61 -1.67
C GLY A 290 -21.32 10.72 -1.18
N GLU A 291 -22.27 10.37 -2.04
CA GLU A 291 -23.69 10.37 -1.70
C GLU A 291 -23.99 9.29 -0.67
N MET A 292 -25.02 9.55 0.14
CA MET A 292 -25.49 8.63 1.18
C MET A 292 -25.96 7.31 0.55
N PRO A 293 -25.35 6.16 0.93
CA PRO A 293 -25.71 4.87 0.36
C PRO A 293 -27.10 4.40 0.76
N ASP A 294 -27.76 3.62 -0.10
CA ASP A 294 -29.07 3.02 0.20
C ASP A 294 -28.96 1.71 1.00
N SER A 295 -27.83 0.97 0.87
CA SER A 295 -27.63 -0.29 1.58
C SER A 295 -27.40 -0.06 3.07
N PRO A 296 -28.01 -0.84 3.99
CA PRO A 296 -27.85 -0.68 5.44
C PRO A 296 -26.39 -0.62 5.91
N ALA A 297 -25.57 -1.58 5.49
CA ALA A 297 -24.13 -1.62 5.80
C ALA A 297 -23.37 -0.39 5.28
N GLY A 298 -23.61 0.00 4.02
CA GLY A 298 -22.96 1.20 3.44
C GLY A 298 -23.41 2.48 4.15
N PHE A 299 -24.69 2.57 4.50
CA PHE A 299 -25.27 3.71 5.22
C PHE A 299 -24.68 3.83 6.65
N SER A 300 -24.54 2.72 7.37
CA SER A 300 -23.97 2.70 8.72
C SER A 300 -22.51 3.22 8.72
N PHE A 301 -21.67 2.81 7.77
CA PHE A 301 -20.31 3.31 7.64
C PHE A 301 -20.24 4.77 7.21
N TRP A 302 -21.14 5.21 6.33
CA TRP A 302 -21.24 6.61 5.94
C TRP A 302 -21.63 7.48 7.13
N VAL A 303 -22.66 7.10 7.89
CA VAL A 303 -23.07 7.78 9.11
C VAL A 303 -21.97 7.80 10.16
N ALA A 304 -21.30 6.66 10.40
CA ALA A 304 -20.17 6.59 11.32
C ALA A 304 -19.03 7.55 10.94
N THR A 305 -18.82 7.78 9.65
CA THR A 305 -17.81 8.75 9.18
C THR A 305 -18.24 10.18 9.53
N VAL A 306 -19.51 10.51 9.33
CA VAL A 306 -20.06 11.88 9.45
C VAL A 306 -20.25 12.31 10.90
N ILE A 307 -20.68 11.42 11.79
CA ILE A 307 -20.97 11.74 13.19
C ILE A 307 -19.72 12.27 13.91
N PRO A 308 -19.79 13.41 14.63
CA PRO A 308 -18.65 13.99 15.33
C PRO A 308 -18.38 13.27 16.68
N ILE A 309 -17.99 12.02 16.63
CA ILE A 309 -17.60 11.19 17.78
C ILE A 309 -16.10 10.93 17.73
N ASP A 310 -15.50 10.67 18.89
CA ASP A 310 -14.08 10.31 19.01
C ASP A 310 -13.73 9.12 18.07
N PRO A 311 -12.63 9.22 17.30
CA PRO A 311 -12.23 8.14 16.37
C PRO A 311 -12.03 6.79 17.03
N PHE A 312 -11.60 6.73 18.29
CA PHE A 312 -11.44 5.46 19.02
C PHE A 312 -12.78 4.84 19.40
N GLU A 313 -13.81 5.65 19.70
CA GLU A 313 -15.16 5.12 19.90
C GLU A 313 -15.74 4.59 18.59
N LYS A 314 -15.52 5.31 17.49
CA LYS A 314 -15.92 4.83 16.16
C LYS A 314 -15.19 3.57 15.73
N SER A 315 -13.91 3.38 16.12
CA SER A 315 -13.13 2.21 15.71
C SER A 315 -13.69 0.89 16.23
N LYS A 316 -14.49 0.93 17.32
CA LYS A 316 -15.21 -0.25 17.81
C LYS A 316 -16.19 -0.82 16.79
N LEU A 317 -16.68 0.00 15.86
CA LEU A 317 -17.54 -0.45 14.75
C LEU A 317 -16.80 -1.32 13.72
N LEU A 318 -15.47 -1.38 13.78
CA LEU A 318 -14.69 -2.27 12.92
C LEU A 318 -14.64 -3.71 13.45
N GLU A 319 -15.00 -3.92 14.73
CA GLU A 319 -14.99 -5.21 15.40
C GLU A 319 -16.25 -6.03 15.14
N ILE A 320 -17.36 -5.34 14.81
CA ILE A 320 -18.72 -5.91 14.77
C ILE A 320 -18.98 -6.59 13.46
#